data_39dbe8da96c02f39b03e4ba18385dbf0
#
_entry.id   39dbe8da96c02f39b03e4ba18385dbf0
#
_cell.length_a   1.000
_cell.length_b   1.000
_cell.length_c   1.000
_cell.angle_alpha   90.00
_cell.angle_beta   90.00
_cell.angle_gamma   90.00
#
_symmetry.space_group_name_H-M   'P 1'
#
loop_
_entity.id
_entity.type
_entity.pdbx_description
1 polymer ?
#
loop_
_entity_poly.entity_id
_entity_poly.type
_entity_poly.pdbx_seq_one_letter_code
_entity_poly.pdbx_strand_id
1 'polypeptide(L)'
;IEARKFIAQQTGQTAKAGTIEAKQVDEAIEAGTVIAARRIVAEGRSARETFQSLLGLYNRQPNLNARTSTSMIQQAYSTPLPLAYVAAQLAGINQNTTVYEPSAGHSALLVTAKPENVIANELNAERAAAVRDILPGAKVTEHDAADWKPAQSVDRVITNPPFGPVK
;
A
#
# COMPACT_ATOMS: atom_id res chain seq x y z
N ILE A 1 1.54 18.78 -6.09
CA ILE A 1 1.26 19.68 -7.26
C ILE A 1 2.17 19.31 -8.44
N GLU A 2 3.49 19.12 -8.25
CA GLU A 2 4.43 18.80 -9.33
C GLU A 2 4.22 17.42 -9.94
N ALA A 3 3.99 16.38 -9.13
CA ALA A 3 3.74 15.04 -9.62
C ALA A 3 2.47 14.96 -10.49
N ARG A 4 1.38 15.64 -10.10
CA ARG A 4 0.16 15.73 -10.92
C ARG A 4 0.40 16.49 -12.22
N LYS A 5 1.20 17.56 -12.18
CA LYS A 5 1.59 18.30 -13.39
C LYS A 5 2.43 17.44 -14.32
N PHE A 6 3.41 16.72 -13.77
CA PHE A 6 4.25 15.81 -14.54
C PHE A 6 3.42 14.72 -15.23
N ILE A 7 2.54 14.06 -14.49
CA ILE A 7 1.67 13.02 -15.06
C ILE A 7 0.73 13.61 -16.10
N ALA A 8 0.12 14.78 -15.84
CA ALA A 8 -0.71 15.47 -16.81
C ALA A 8 0.05 15.81 -18.10
N GLN A 9 1.33 16.20 -18.02
CA GLN A 9 2.18 16.45 -19.18
C GLN A 9 2.48 15.17 -19.97
N GLN A 10 2.67 14.04 -19.28
CA GLN A 10 2.99 12.77 -19.93
C GLN A 10 1.75 12.10 -20.55
N THR A 11 0.58 12.25 -19.95
CA THR A 11 -0.66 11.58 -20.38
C THR A 11 -1.59 12.46 -21.18
N GLY A 12 -1.35 13.77 -21.23
CA GLY A 12 -2.26 14.75 -21.85
C GLY A 12 -3.56 14.99 -21.05
N GLN A 13 -3.69 14.39 -19.86
CA GLN A 13 -4.88 14.49 -19.01
C GLN A 13 -4.69 15.51 -17.90
N THR A 14 -5.64 16.44 -17.76
CA THR A 14 -5.66 17.38 -16.64
C THR A 14 -6.38 16.76 -15.44
N ALA A 15 -5.61 16.34 -14.43
CA ALA A 15 -6.15 15.78 -13.19
C ALA A 15 -6.71 16.90 -12.28
N LYS A 16 -7.95 17.33 -12.50
CA LYS A 16 -8.65 18.26 -11.59
C LYS A 16 -9.08 17.51 -10.32
N ALA A 17 -8.97 18.16 -9.17
CA ALA A 17 -9.42 17.59 -7.90
C ALA A 17 -10.88 17.10 -7.99
N GLY A 18 -11.13 15.86 -7.51
CA GLY A 18 -12.45 15.22 -7.54
C GLY A 18 -12.78 14.45 -8.82
N THR A 19 -11.90 14.40 -9.81
CA THR A 19 -12.09 13.57 -11.03
C THR A 19 -11.51 12.17 -10.86
N ILE A 20 -11.93 11.24 -11.73
CA ILE A 20 -11.41 9.87 -11.79
C ILE A 20 -9.91 9.88 -12.10
N GLU A 21 -9.47 10.74 -13.02
CA GLU A 21 -8.06 10.89 -13.40
C GLU A 21 -7.21 11.38 -12.22
N ALA A 22 -7.72 12.30 -11.41
CA ALA A 22 -7.02 12.75 -10.20
C ALA A 22 -6.87 11.61 -9.18
N LYS A 23 -7.89 10.75 -9.04
CA LYS A 23 -7.82 9.57 -8.18
C LYS A 23 -6.77 8.58 -8.70
N GLN A 24 -6.77 8.28 -9.99
CA GLN A 24 -5.79 7.37 -10.59
C GLN A 24 -4.36 7.87 -10.40
N VAL A 25 -4.14 9.18 -10.51
CA VAL A 25 -2.84 9.80 -10.22
C VAL A 25 -2.45 9.62 -8.74
N ASP A 26 -3.37 9.83 -7.81
CA ASP A 26 -3.11 9.68 -6.38
C ASP A 26 -2.81 8.21 -6.03
N GLU A 27 -3.57 7.24 -6.56
CA GLU A 27 -3.31 5.79 -6.42
C GLU A 27 -1.93 5.41 -6.99
N ALA A 28 -1.57 5.95 -8.16
CA ALA A 28 -0.25 5.71 -8.76
C ALA A 28 0.90 6.31 -7.93
N ILE A 29 0.70 7.48 -7.31
CA ILE A 29 1.67 8.08 -6.40
C ILE A 29 1.85 7.21 -5.14
N GLU A 30 0.77 6.71 -4.57
CA GLU A 30 0.81 5.81 -3.41
C GLU A 30 1.57 4.52 -3.75
N ALA A 31 1.21 3.86 -4.85
CA ALA A 31 1.90 2.66 -5.33
C ALA A 31 3.40 2.91 -5.55
N GLY A 32 3.75 3.97 -6.27
CA GLY A 32 5.14 4.37 -6.52
C GLY A 32 5.91 4.67 -5.23
N THR A 33 5.24 5.23 -4.22
CA THR A 33 5.85 5.51 -2.92
C THR A 33 6.15 4.22 -2.15
N VAL A 34 5.26 3.21 -2.21
CA VAL A 34 5.54 1.90 -1.59
C VAL A 34 6.67 1.18 -2.32
N ILE A 35 6.75 1.25 -3.65
CA ILE A 35 7.88 0.72 -4.43
C ILE A 35 9.20 1.37 -3.99
N ALA A 36 9.22 2.70 -3.83
CA ALA A 36 10.40 3.42 -3.35
C ALA A 36 10.76 3.02 -1.91
N ALA A 37 9.77 2.84 -1.04
CA ALA A 37 9.97 2.38 0.33
C ALA A 37 10.60 0.98 0.39
N ARG A 38 10.14 0.05 -0.44
CA ARG A 38 10.73 -1.30 -0.54
C ARG A 38 12.19 -1.26 -0.97
N ARG A 39 12.56 -0.36 -1.88
CA ARG A 39 13.97 -0.15 -2.27
C ARG A 39 14.81 0.34 -1.09
N ILE A 40 14.30 1.30 -0.30
CA ILE A 40 14.96 1.79 0.91
C ILE A 40 15.18 0.65 1.93
N VAL A 41 14.16 -0.18 2.15
CA VAL A 41 14.26 -1.34 3.05
C VAL A 41 15.29 -2.35 2.54
N ALA A 42 15.34 -2.59 1.23
CA ALA A 42 16.27 -3.52 0.60
C ALA A 42 17.75 -3.08 0.70
N GLU A 43 18.05 -1.81 1.01
CA GLU A 43 19.41 -1.33 1.24
C GLU A 43 20.07 -1.94 2.49
N GLY A 44 19.32 -2.60 3.37
CA GLY A 44 19.84 -3.33 4.52
C GLY A 44 20.46 -2.47 5.61
N ARG A 45 20.05 -1.19 5.69
CA ARG A 45 20.49 -0.26 6.77
C ARG A 45 19.91 -0.68 8.11
N SER A 46 20.40 -0.08 9.20
CA SER A 46 19.79 -0.25 10.51
C SER A 46 18.30 0.16 10.50
N ALA A 47 17.50 -0.42 11.41
CA ALA A 47 16.08 -0.10 11.51
C ALA A 47 15.84 1.42 11.70
N ARG A 48 16.71 2.09 12.47
CA ARG A 48 16.64 3.53 12.69
C ARG A 48 16.89 4.33 11.41
N GLU A 49 17.93 4.01 10.67
CA GLU A 49 18.27 4.69 9.41
C GLU A 49 17.20 4.46 8.34
N THR A 50 16.69 3.22 8.24
CA THR A 50 15.57 2.88 7.37
C THR A 50 14.33 3.71 7.73
N PHE A 51 13.97 3.78 9.00
CA PHE A 51 12.84 4.61 9.47
C PHE A 51 13.02 6.07 9.09
N GLN A 52 14.20 6.65 9.32
CA GLN A 52 14.49 8.05 8.96
C GLN A 52 14.37 8.29 7.44
N SER A 53 14.85 7.35 6.64
CA SER A 53 14.73 7.43 5.17
C SER A 53 13.26 7.35 4.72
N LEU A 54 12.47 6.46 5.33
CA LEU A 54 11.03 6.34 5.06
C LEU A 54 10.25 7.57 5.52
N LEU A 55 10.62 8.16 6.65
CA LEU A 55 10.04 9.42 7.11
C LEU A 55 10.34 10.56 6.13
N GLY A 56 11.57 10.63 5.64
CA GLY A 56 11.96 11.59 4.60
C GLY A 56 11.19 11.38 3.29
N LEU A 57 10.96 10.15 2.88
CA LEU A 57 10.14 9.82 1.71
C LEU A 57 8.69 10.26 1.93
N TYR A 58 8.10 9.91 3.07
CA TYR A 58 6.72 10.27 3.43
C TYR A 58 6.50 11.78 3.46
N ASN A 59 7.42 12.55 4.05
CA ASN A 59 7.32 14.01 4.12
C ASN A 59 7.43 14.71 2.76
N ARG A 60 7.96 14.05 1.73
CA ARG A 60 8.01 14.54 0.35
C ARG A 60 6.76 14.18 -0.47
N GLN A 61 5.89 13.31 0.05
CA GLN A 61 4.64 13.00 -0.64
C GLN A 61 3.77 14.25 -0.80
N PRO A 62 3.14 14.43 -1.96
CA PRO A 62 2.09 15.44 -2.09
C PRO A 62 0.93 15.07 -1.14
N ASN A 63 0.20 16.09 -0.68
CA ASN A 63 -1.01 15.87 0.10
C ASN A 63 -2.08 15.18 -0.79
N LEU A 64 -2.32 13.90 -0.55
CA LEU A 64 -3.24 13.03 -1.33
C LEU A 64 -4.68 13.09 -0.78
N ASN A 65 -5.07 14.16 -0.09
CA ASN A 65 -6.37 14.33 0.57
C ASN A 65 -7.55 14.59 -0.39
N ALA A 66 -7.45 14.28 -1.67
CA ALA A 66 -8.58 14.33 -2.60
C ALA A 66 -9.54 13.16 -2.30
N ARG A 67 -10.43 13.37 -1.32
CA ARG A 67 -11.49 12.40 -0.98
C ARG A 67 -12.50 12.35 -2.11
N THR A 68 -12.61 11.21 -2.78
CA THR A 68 -13.75 10.93 -3.67
C THR A 68 -14.86 10.29 -2.85
N SER A 69 -16.12 10.43 -3.29
CA SER A 69 -17.27 9.76 -2.68
C SER A 69 -17.03 8.25 -2.52
N THR A 70 -16.36 7.60 -3.47
CA THR A 70 -16.05 6.16 -3.43
C THR A 70 -15.00 5.82 -2.36
N SER A 71 -13.94 6.63 -2.20
CA SER A 71 -12.94 6.41 -1.15
C SER A 71 -13.49 6.67 0.25
N MET A 72 -14.49 7.55 0.38
CA MET A 72 -15.22 7.78 1.63
C MET A 72 -16.14 6.59 1.97
N ILE A 73 -16.83 6.01 0.97
CA ILE A 73 -17.72 4.86 1.16
C ILE A 73 -16.91 3.60 1.53
N GLN A 74 -15.75 3.39 0.89
CA GLN A 74 -14.89 2.24 1.14
C GLN A 74 -13.91 2.44 2.31
N GLN A 75 -13.88 3.65 2.91
CA GLN A 75 -12.95 4.04 3.99
C GLN A 75 -11.49 3.62 3.73
N ALA A 76 -11.09 3.72 2.48
CA ALA A 76 -9.78 3.27 2.00
C ALA A 76 -8.69 4.30 2.39
N TYR A 77 -8.16 4.15 3.58
CA TYR A 77 -7.06 4.96 4.10
C TYR A 77 -5.74 4.20 4.01
N SER A 78 -4.78 4.75 3.30
CA SER A 78 -3.44 4.18 3.24
C SER A 78 -2.70 4.40 4.56
N THR A 79 -2.06 3.36 5.06
CA THR A 79 -1.22 3.44 6.26
C THR A 79 0.04 4.27 5.95
N PRO A 80 0.36 5.33 6.73
CA PRO A 80 1.59 6.08 6.55
C PRO A 80 2.82 5.18 6.59
N LEU A 81 3.71 5.29 5.61
CA LEU A 81 4.88 4.41 5.45
C LEU A 81 5.75 4.24 6.70
N PRO A 82 6.09 5.30 7.47
CA PRO A 82 6.86 5.12 8.68
C PRO A 82 6.15 4.26 9.73
N LEU A 83 4.81 4.41 9.85
CA LEU A 83 4.01 3.60 10.77
C LEU A 83 3.87 2.16 10.27
N ALA A 84 3.68 1.97 8.97
CA ALA A 84 3.62 0.65 8.32
C ALA A 84 4.92 -0.13 8.56
N TYR A 85 6.07 0.52 8.41
CA TYR A 85 7.38 -0.08 8.69
C TYR A 85 7.53 -0.48 10.15
N VAL A 86 7.17 0.39 11.08
CA VAL A 86 7.22 0.08 12.53
C VAL A 86 6.30 -1.09 12.86
N ALA A 87 5.06 -1.11 12.32
CA ALA A 87 4.13 -2.22 12.52
C ALA A 87 4.70 -3.54 11.98
N ALA A 88 5.28 -3.55 10.78
CA ALA A 88 5.93 -4.71 10.20
C ALA A 88 7.11 -5.22 11.05
N GLN A 89 7.95 -4.30 11.57
CA GLN A 89 9.06 -4.66 12.46
C GLN A 89 8.57 -5.26 13.78
N LEU A 90 7.57 -4.66 14.42
CA LEU A 90 6.97 -5.17 15.66
C LEU A 90 6.28 -6.53 15.46
N ALA A 91 5.67 -6.75 14.30
CA ALA A 91 5.09 -8.04 13.94
C ALA A 91 6.16 -9.10 13.57
N GLY A 92 7.44 -8.74 13.49
CA GLY A 92 8.53 -9.63 13.10
C GLY A 92 8.48 -10.05 11.64
N ILE A 93 7.87 -9.23 10.77
CA ILE A 93 7.79 -9.51 9.33
C ILE A 93 9.13 -9.21 8.66
N ASN A 94 9.72 -10.23 8.07
CA ASN A 94 11.01 -10.16 7.38
C ASN A 94 11.01 -11.06 6.13
N GLN A 95 12.16 -11.23 5.50
CA GLN A 95 12.30 -11.99 4.25
C GLN A 95 11.96 -13.49 4.36
N ASN A 96 11.90 -14.05 5.59
CA ASN A 96 11.63 -15.47 5.83
C ASN A 96 10.23 -15.73 6.40
N THR A 97 9.45 -14.66 6.66
CA THR A 97 8.14 -14.74 7.31
C THR A 97 7.05 -14.89 6.25
N THR A 98 6.23 -15.93 6.34
CA THR A 98 4.99 -16.02 5.57
C THR A 98 3.94 -15.11 6.20
N VAL A 99 3.31 -14.25 5.39
CA VAL A 99 2.41 -13.20 5.88
C VAL A 99 1.14 -13.10 5.05
N TYR A 100 0.01 -12.89 5.74
CA TYR A 100 -1.28 -12.58 5.12
C TYR A 100 -1.71 -11.17 5.49
N GLU A 101 -2.12 -10.39 4.49
CA GLU A 101 -2.78 -9.11 4.66
C GLU A 101 -4.17 -9.15 4.03
N PRO A 102 -5.26 -9.12 4.86
CA PRO A 102 -6.63 -9.21 4.39
C PRO A 102 -7.13 -8.00 3.59
N SER A 103 -6.55 -6.81 3.80
CA SER A 103 -7.00 -5.52 3.22
C SER A 103 -5.78 -4.74 2.74
N ALA A 104 -5.11 -5.25 1.71
CA ALA A 104 -3.74 -4.86 1.38
C ALA A 104 -3.57 -3.40 0.93
N GLY A 105 -4.60 -2.77 0.36
CA GLY A 105 -4.47 -1.44 -0.23
C GLY A 105 -3.30 -1.41 -1.23
N HIS A 106 -2.30 -0.57 -0.98
CA HIS A 106 -1.04 -0.55 -1.72
C HIS A 106 0.08 -1.31 -1.00
N SER A 107 -0.24 -2.22 -0.07
CA SER A 107 0.71 -3.12 0.60
C SER A 107 1.80 -2.42 1.44
N ALA A 108 1.51 -1.25 2.00
CA ALA A 108 2.48 -0.54 2.84
C ALA A 108 2.92 -1.37 4.06
N LEU A 109 2.01 -2.14 4.68
CA LEU A 109 2.30 -3.00 5.82
C LEU A 109 3.22 -4.19 5.47
N LEU A 110 3.37 -4.50 4.18
CA LEU A 110 4.19 -5.60 3.65
C LEU A 110 5.56 -5.13 3.15
N VAL A 111 5.96 -3.91 3.50
CA VAL A 111 7.17 -3.25 2.97
C VAL A 111 8.46 -4.03 3.25
N THR A 112 8.52 -4.83 4.33
CA THR A 112 9.66 -5.68 4.74
C THR A 112 9.56 -7.11 4.25
N ALA A 113 8.40 -7.55 3.78
CA ALA A 113 8.17 -8.94 3.40
C ALA A 113 8.81 -9.29 2.04
N LYS A 114 9.23 -10.55 1.90
CA LYS A 114 9.60 -11.12 0.61
C LYS A 114 8.32 -11.45 -0.18
N PRO A 115 8.18 -10.98 -1.44
CA PRO A 115 6.94 -11.15 -2.19
C PRO A 115 6.43 -12.59 -2.26
N GLU A 116 7.31 -13.57 -2.47
CA GLU A 116 6.95 -14.98 -2.59
C GLU A 116 6.38 -15.58 -1.30
N ASN A 117 6.57 -14.90 -0.16
CA ASN A 117 6.03 -15.29 1.14
C ASN A 117 4.74 -14.53 1.51
N VAL A 118 4.19 -13.76 0.57
CA VAL A 118 3.03 -12.90 0.81
C VAL A 118 1.75 -13.49 0.20
N ILE A 119 0.69 -13.47 0.99
CA ILE A 119 -0.69 -13.53 0.53
C ILE A 119 -1.30 -12.16 0.81
N ALA A 120 -1.67 -11.44 -0.22
CA ALA A 120 -2.32 -10.13 -0.13
C ALA A 120 -3.73 -10.23 -0.70
N ASN A 121 -4.73 -9.82 0.08
CA ASN A 121 -6.10 -9.73 -0.40
C ASN A 121 -6.50 -8.26 -0.52
N GLU A 122 -7.04 -7.86 -1.67
CA GLU A 122 -7.52 -6.50 -1.92
C GLU A 122 -8.79 -6.57 -2.78
N LEU A 123 -9.89 -6.07 -2.23
CA LEU A 123 -11.21 -6.16 -2.89
C LEU A 123 -11.29 -5.32 -4.17
N ASN A 124 -10.59 -4.19 -4.21
CA ASN A 124 -10.57 -3.31 -5.37
C ASN A 124 -9.61 -3.84 -6.44
N ALA A 125 -10.13 -4.17 -7.62
CA ALA A 125 -9.34 -4.77 -8.71
C ALA A 125 -8.18 -3.88 -9.21
N GLU A 126 -8.35 -2.54 -9.24
CA GLU A 126 -7.29 -1.61 -9.65
C GLU A 126 -6.13 -1.63 -8.65
N ARG A 127 -6.43 -1.64 -7.34
CA ARG A 127 -5.41 -1.76 -6.30
C ARG A 127 -4.80 -3.15 -6.27
N ALA A 128 -5.58 -4.21 -6.45
CA ALA A 128 -5.05 -5.57 -6.57
C ALA A 128 -4.05 -5.70 -7.72
N ALA A 129 -4.31 -5.03 -8.86
CA ALA A 129 -3.35 -4.94 -9.95
C ALA A 129 -2.06 -4.21 -9.50
N ALA A 130 -2.19 -3.06 -8.82
CA ALA A 130 -1.03 -2.33 -8.29
C ALA A 130 -0.25 -3.18 -7.26
N VAL A 131 -0.92 -3.98 -6.43
CA VAL A 131 -0.25 -4.91 -5.49
C VAL A 131 0.61 -5.93 -6.24
N ARG A 132 0.14 -6.46 -7.38
CA ARG A 132 0.93 -7.40 -8.22
C ARG A 132 2.20 -6.75 -8.76
N ASP A 133 2.15 -5.46 -9.10
CA ASP A 133 3.32 -4.70 -9.55
C ASP A 133 4.27 -4.34 -8.41
N ILE A 134 3.74 -4.03 -7.22
CA ILE A 134 4.53 -3.71 -6.01
C ILE A 134 5.23 -4.94 -5.45
N LEU A 135 4.56 -6.10 -5.50
CA LEU A 135 4.98 -7.37 -4.91
C LEU A 135 5.00 -8.49 -5.97
N PRO A 136 5.87 -8.41 -6.99
CA PRO A 136 5.93 -9.43 -8.03
C PRO A 136 6.29 -10.78 -7.41
N GLY A 137 5.43 -11.79 -7.63
CA GLY A 137 5.55 -13.12 -7.03
C GLY A 137 4.66 -13.35 -5.80
N ALA A 138 4.00 -12.32 -5.26
CA ALA A 138 3.01 -12.48 -4.20
C ALA A 138 1.73 -13.16 -4.71
N LYS A 139 1.06 -13.90 -3.84
CA LYS A 139 -0.29 -14.42 -4.11
C LYS A 139 -1.30 -13.31 -3.81
N VAL A 140 -1.86 -12.71 -4.85
CA VAL A 140 -2.87 -11.63 -4.73
C VAL A 140 -4.25 -12.17 -5.03
N THR A 141 -5.20 -11.90 -4.12
CA THR A 141 -6.61 -12.31 -4.23
C THR A 141 -7.54 -11.10 -4.14
N GLU A 142 -8.77 -11.25 -4.63
CA GLU A 142 -9.75 -10.15 -4.79
C GLU A 142 -11.10 -10.57 -4.16
N HIS A 143 -11.06 -10.94 -2.89
CA HIS A 143 -12.24 -11.38 -2.14
C HIS A 143 -12.67 -10.38 -1.08
N ASP A 144 -13.92 -10.47 -0.64
CA ASP A 144 -14.33 -9.81 0.60
C ASP A 144 -13.60 -10.48 1.77
N ALA A 145 -12.83 -9.69 2.52
CA ALA A 145 -12.04 -10.18 3.65
C ALA A 145 -12.91 -10.68 4.82
N ALA A 146 -14.18 -10.29 4.87
CA ALA A 146 -15.13 -10.79 5.86
C ALA A 146 -15.48 -12.27 5.63
N ASP A 147 -15.50 -12.69 4.36
CA ASP A 147 -15.97 -14.02 3.96
C ASP A 147 -14.84 -14.94 3.49
N TRP A 148 -13.62 -14.42 3.38
CA TRP A 148 -12.51 -15.19 2.81
C TRP A 148 -11.25 -15.14 3.66
N LYS A 149 -10.58 -16.28 3.74
CA LYS A 149 -9.24 -16.43 4.31
C LYS A 149 -8.43 -17.45 3.51
N PRO A 150 -7.08 -17.36 3.51
CA PRO A 150 -6.26 -18.38 2.87
C PRO A 150 -6.45 -19.75 3.53
N ALA A 151 -6.44 -20.81 2.74
CA ALA A 151 -6.51 -22.19 3.24
C ALA A 151 -5.23 -22.62 3.97
N GLN A 152 -4.09 -22.04 3.58
CA GLN A 152 -2.79 -22.33 4.19
C GLN A 152 -2.55 -21.47 5.41
N SER A 153 -1.86 -22.04 6.41
CA SER A 153 -1.37 -21.27 7.56
C SER A 153 -0.24 -20.34 7.16
N VAL A 154 -0.15 -19.21 7.85
CA VAL A 154 0.93 -18.24 7.72
C VAL A 154 1.52 -17.92 9.09
N ASP A 155 2.75 -17.42 9.14
CA ASP A 155 3.41 -17.05 10.40
C ASP A 155 2.80 -15.81 11.02
N ARG A 156 2.36 -14.86 10.19
CA ARG A 156 1.82 -13.57 10.63
C ARG A 156 0.62 -13.14 9.81
N VAL A 157 -0.29 -12.45 10.49
CA VAL A 157 -1.35 -11.66 9.86
C VAL A 157 -1.13 -10.21 10.28
N ILE A 158 -1.15 -9.30 9.32
CA ILE A 158 -1.06 -7.86 9.57
C ILE A 158 -2.14 -7.16 8.75
N THR A 159 -2.85 -6.20 9.34
CA THR A 159 -3.91 -5.52 8.62
C THR A 159 -4.22 -4.16 9.23
N ASN A 160 -4.64 -3.23 8.39
CA ASN A 160 -5.33 -2.01 8.75
C ASN A 160 -6.67 -2.00 8.00
N PRO A 161 -7.70 -2.66 8.57
CA PRO A 161 -8.98 -2.82 7.88
C PRO A 161 -9.72 -1.47 7.75
N PRO A 162 -10.66 -1.34 6.79
CA PRO A 162 -11.50 -0.17 6.71
C PRO A 162 -12.32 0.01 8.00
N PHE A 163 -12.39 1.25 8.49
CA PHE A 163 -13.18 1.61 9.68
C PHE A 163 -14.61 1.95 9.23
N GLY A 164 -15.58 1.13 9.60
CA GLY A 164 -16.97 1.34 9.29
C GLY A 164 -17.87 1.02 10.49
N PRO A 165 -19.12 1.47 10.49
CA PRO A 165 -20.07 1.01 11.50
C PRO A 165 -20.22 -0.52 11.38
N VAL A 166 -20.02 -1.22 12.48
CA VAL A 166 -20.35 -2.64 12.58
C VAL A 166 -21.86 -2.76 12.39
N LYS A 167 -22.31 -3.47 11.37
CA LYS A 167 -23.72 -3.77 11.14
C LYS A 167 -24.17 -4.90 12.04
#